data_e96c46d8cee816a653416d6f9154809d
#
_entry.id   e96c46d8cee816a653416d6f9154809d
#
_cell.length_a   1.000
_cell.length_b   1.000
_cell.length_c   1.000
_cell.angle_alpha   90.00
_cell.angle_beta   90.00
_cell.angle_gamma   90.00
#
_symmetry.space_group_name_H-M   'P 1'
#
loop_
_entity.id
_entity.type
_entity.pdbx_description
1 polymer ?
#
loop_
_entity_poly.entity_id
_entity_poly.type
_entity_poly.pdbx_seq_one_letter_code
_entity_poly.pdbx_strand_id
1 'polypeptide(L)'
;VKTTPAGFIPTEDQGFIAIAVNTPSGTSLDGTQKVMTEAENTLRGLDASRFVTAISGFNLLTNSTSPSSAVVFVLLKPNEERGEIKNIDEIMNQVRGKLGSISGGSFFVFSFPTVPGFSNVEALDLVLQDKTGGKLDKFSGISQNFIGELMKRPEIAVAFTSFKADYP
;
A
#
# COMPACT_ATOMS: atom_id res chain seq x y z
N VAL A 1 -12.78 -30.52 11.93
CA VAL A 1 -11.35 -30.27 11.85
C VAL A 1 -11.22 -28.75 11.82
N LYS A 2 -10.75 -28.12 12.92
CA LYS A 2 -10.45 -26.69 12.96
C LYS A 2 -9.24 -26.48 12.05
N THR A 3 -9.40 -25.74 10.97
CA THR A 3 -8.30 -25.26 10.14
C THR A 3 -7.50 -24.26 10.96
N THR A 4 -6.36 -24.69 11.46
CA THR A 4 -5.38 -23.79 12.06
C THR A 4 -4.78 -22.97 10.90
N PRO A 5 -4.70 -21.63 10.99
CA PRO A 5 -3.99 -20.83 10.00
C PRO A 5 -2.52 -21.29 10.01
N ALA A 6 -2.09 -21.93 8.94
CA ALA A 6 -0.71 -22.37 8.78
C ALA A 6 0.08 -21.24 8.12
N GLY A 7 0.48 -20.25 8.91
CA GLY A 7 1.58 -19.35 8.55
C GLY A 7 2.88 -19.96 9.07
N PHE A 8 3.89 -20.09 8.20
CA PHE A 8 5.21 -20.62 8.59
C PHE A 8 5.92 -19.70 9.58
N ILE A 9 5.62 -18.42 9.57
CA ILE A 9 6.14 -17.40 10.50
C ILE A 9 4.96 -16.52 10.91
N PRO A 10 4.68 -16.36 12.22
CA PRO A 10 3.68 -15.39 12.68
C PRO A 10 4.07 -13.97 12.27
N THR A 11 3.11 -13.18 11.82
CA THR A 11 3.30 -11.74 11.63
C THR A 11 3.66 -11.12 12.97
N GLU A 12 4.86 -10.56 13.06
CA GLU A 12 5.35 -9.89 14.26
C GLU A 12 5.18 -8.38 14.10
N ASP A 13 4.67 -7.74 15.12
CA ASP A 13 4.55 -6.29 15.14
C ASP A 13 5.94 -5.66 15.24
N GLN A 14 6.45 -5.18 14.11
CA GLN A 14 7.76 -4.52 14.01
C GLN A 14 7.74 -3.06 14.46
N GLY A 15 6.60 -2.55 14.92
CA GLY A 15 6.45 -1.18 15.38
C GLY A 15 6.45 -0.13 14.27
N PHE A 16 6.26 -0.53 13.01
CA PHE A 16 6.11 0.42 11.90
C PHE A 16 5.24 -0.12 10.77
N ILE A 17 4.61 0.80 10.04
CA ILE A 17 3.81 0.51 8.85
C ILE A 17 4.31 1.36 7.69
N ALA A 18 4.12 0.86 6.48
CA ALA A 18 4.41 1.58 5.24
C ALA A 18 3.12 1.82 4.46
N ILE A 19 3.09 2.95 3.76
CA ILE A 19 1.98 3.34 2.91
C ILE A 19 2.57 3.71 1.55
N ALA A 20 2.29 2.90 0.52
CA ALA A 20 2.59 3.29 -0.85
C ALA A 20 1.47 4.21 -1.36
N VAL A 21 1.87 5.34 -1.94
CA VAL A 21 0.96 6.35 -2.45
C VAL A 21 1.15 6.47 -3.95
N ASN A 22 0.05 6.39 -4.69
CA ASN A 22 0.02 6.64 -6.13
C ASN A 22 -1.00 7.73 -6.43
N THR A 23 -0.55 8.80 -7.06
CA THR A 23 -1.42 9.83 -7.62
C THR A 23 -1.74 9.52 -9.09
N PRO A 24 -2.75 10.15 -9.70
CA PRO A 24 -3.07 9.95 -11.12
C PRO A 24 -1.86 10.14 -12.03
N SER A 25 -1.82 9.40 -13.15
CA SER A 25 -0.78 9.56 -14.17
C SER A 25 -0.69 11.02 -14.64
N GLY A 26 0.56 11.50 -14.81
CA GLY A 26 0.81 12.90 -15.19
C GLY A 26 0.79 13.89 -14.02
N THR A 27 0.52 13.46 -12.79
CA THR A 27 0.68 14.33 -11.62
C THR A 27 2.15 14.69 -11.44
N SER A 28 2.42 15.99 -11.33
CA SER A 28 3.77 16.48 -11.04
C SER A 28 4.23 16.10 -9.63
N LEU A 29 5.54 16.16 -9.38
CA LEU A 29 6.09 15.92 -8.04
C LEU A 29 5.48 16.87 -6.99
N ASP A 30 5.26 18.16 -7.35
CA ASP A 30 4.61 19.13 -6.46
C ASP A 30 3.15 18.77 -6.18
N GLY A 31 2.43 18.24 -7.19
CA GLY A 31 1.07 17.71 -7.00
C GLY A 31 1.04 16.54 -6.03
N THR A 32 1.95 15.59 -6.21
CA THR A 32 2.12 14.46 -5.30
C THR A 32 2.49 14.92 -3.88
N GLN A 33 3.38 15.92 -3.76
CA GLN A 33 3.79 16.47 -2.47
C GLN A 33 2.62 17.10 -1.69
N LYS A 34 1.66 17.73 -2.37
CA LYS A 34 0.45 18.27 -1.72
C LYS A 34 -0.40 17.16 -1.10
N VAL A 35 -0.65 16.08 -1.85
CA VAL A 35 -1.38 14.90 -1.35
C VAL A 35 -0.64 14.27 -0.17
N MET A 36 0.69 14.21 -0.25
CA MET A 36 1.54 13.69 0.82
C MET A 36 1.46 14.51 2.09
N THR A 37 1.47 15.85 1.98
CA THR A 37 1.36 16.75 3.14
C THR A 37 0.05 16.53 3.90
N GLU A 38 -1.05 16.33 3.18
CA GLU A 38 -2.35 16.02 3.78
C GLU A 38 -2.34 14.66 4.48
N ALA A 39 -1.76 13.64 3.82
CA ALA A 39 -1.59 12.31 4.40
C ALA A 39 -0.70 12.34 5.66
N GLU A 40 0.44 13.03 5.63
CA GLU A 40 1.32 13.18 6.79
C GLU A 40 0.62 13.83 7.97
N ASN A 41 -0.11 14.92 7.74
CA ASN A 41 -0.84 15.62 8.80
C ASN A 41 -1.90 14.70 9.43
N THR A 42 -2.61 13.92 8.61
CA THR A 42 -3.59 12.94 9.07
C THR A 42 -2.93 11.84 9.90
N LEU A 43 -1.77 11.33 9.47
CA LEU A 43 -1.06 10.25 10.15
C LEU A 43 -0.38 10.70 11.45
N ARG A 44 0.12 11.94 11.51
CA ARG A 44 0.68 12.53 12.75
C ARG A 44 -0.38 12.71 13.84
N GLY A 45 -1.65 12.84 13.45
CA GLY A 45 -2.78 12.92 14.37
C GLY A 45 -3.27 11.59 14.92
N LEU A 46 -2.59 10.46 14.64
CA LEU A 46 -2.90 9.15 15.21
C LEU A 46 -2.25 8.96 16.58
N ASP A 47 -2.99 8.50 17.56
CA ASP A 47 -2.48 8.25 18.91
C ASP A 47 -1.31 7.25 18.93
N ALA A 48 -1.39 6.24 18.07
CA ALA A 48 -0.35 5.23 17.91
C ALA A 48 0.91 5.72 17.17
N SER A 49 0.85 6.87 16.48
CA SER A 49 1.98 7.39 15.71
C SER A 49 3.02 8.05 16.60
N ARG A 50 4.28 7.66 16.41
CA ARG A 50 5.44 8.31 17.04
C ARG A 50 6.17 9.22 16.04
N PHE A 51 6.36 8.73 14.83
CA PHE A 51 7.09 9.42 13.78
C PHE A 51 6.47 9.15 12.41
N VAL A 52 6.38 10.16 11.57
CA VAL A 52 5.91 10.04 10.18
C VAL A 52 6.97 10.63 9.27
N THR A 53 7.43 9.85 8.31
CA THR A 53 8.41 10.27 7.30
C THR A 53 7.85 9.93 5.91
N ALA A 54 7.95 10.86 4.97
CA ALA A 54 7.49 10.67 3.60
C ALA A 54 8.61 10.90 2.59
N ILE A 55 8.60 10.12 1.52
CA ILE A 55 9.50 10.24 0.38
C ILE A 55 8.66 10.36 -0.88
N SER A 56 8.66 11.52 -1.51
CA SER A 56 7.99 11.72 -2.80
C SER A 56 8.89 11.37 -3.96
N GLY A 57 8.30 10.93 -5.07
CA GLY A 57 9.04 10.57 -6.27
C GLY A 57 9.57 9.12 -6.29
N PHE A 58 9.22 8.30 -5.30
CA PHE A 58 9.65 6.92 -5.20
C PHE A 58 8.46 5.96 -5.05
N ASN A 59 8.46 4.90 -5.85
CA ASN A 59 7.49 3.82 -5.77
C ASN A 59 8.13 2.62 -5.06
N LEU A 60 7.70 2.36 -3.82
CA LEU A 60 8.25 1.29 -3.00
C LEU A 60 7.92 -0.11 -3.54
N LEU A 61 6.76 -0.27 -4.19
CA LEU A 61 6.29 -1.57 -4.67
C LEU A 61 7.05 -2.05 -5.91
N THR A 62 7.41 -1.10 -6.80
CA THR A 62 8.15 -1.39 -8.03
C THR A 62 9.64 -1.07 -7.93
N ASN A 63 10.07 -0.51 -6.79
CA ASN A 63 11.43 -0.03 -6.55
C ASN A 63 11.93 0.91 -7.68
N SER A 64 11.06 1.82 -8.11
CA SER A 64 11.32 2.74 -9.22
C SER A 64 11.04 4.19 -8.83
N THR A 65 11.61 5.13 -9.58
CA THR A 65 11.32 6.56 -9.43
C THR A 65 10.14 6.97 -10.31
N SER A 66 9.20 7.71 -9.76
CA SER A 66 8.06 8.26 -10.49
C SER A 66 7.52 9.51 -9.77
N PRO A 67 7.34 10.63 -10.47
CA PRO A 67 6.81 11.86 -9.85
C PRO A 67 5.39 11.69 -9.29
N SER A 68 4.62 10.72 -9.79
CA SER A 68 3.27 10.39 -9.33
C SER A 68 3.23 9.31 -8.25
N SER A 69 4.37 8.96 -7.64
CA SER A 69 4.44 7.98 -6.57
C SER A 69 5.15 8.54 -5.35
N ALA A 70 4.79 8.01 -4.20
CA ALA A 70 5.44 8.35 -2.94
C ALA A 70 5.30 7.20 -1.94
N VAL A 71 6.04 7.25 -0.85
CA VAL A 71 5.93 6.32 0.26
C VAL A 71 5.92 7.09 1.57
N VAL A 72 5.10 6.65 2.50
CA VAL A 72 5.09 7.13 3.88
C VAL A 72 5.45 5.97 4.81
N PHE A 73 6.34 6.24 5.74
CA PHE A 73 6.66 5.35 6.85
C PHE A 73 6.12 5.96 8.13
N VAL A 74 5.37 5.18 8.89
CA VAL A 74 4.87 5.54 10.22
C VAL A 74 5.53 4.63 11.24
N LEU A 75 6.40 5.19 12.06
CA LEU A 75 6.93 4.53 13.24
C LEU A 75 5.87 4.61 14.34
N LEU A 76 5.48 3.48 14.87
CA LEU A 76 4.50 3.39 15.94
C LEU A 76 5.16 3.55 17.29
N LYS A 77 4.39 4.02 18.27
CA LYS A 77 4.79 4.00 19.67
C LYS A 77 4.93 2.57 20.19
N PRO A 78 5.66 2.34 21.28
CA PRO A 78 5.62 1.07 21.99
C PRO A 78 4.17 0.67 22.29
N ASN A 79 3.89 -0.64 22.30
CA ASN A 79 2.52 -1.17 22.42
C ASN A 79 1.75 -0.61 23.63
N GLU A 80 2.46 -0.35 24.73
CA GLU A 80 1.91 0.19 25.97
C GLU A 80 1.43 1.65 25.80
N GLU A 81 2.02 2.40 24.86
CA GLU A 81 1.79 3.84 24.65
C GLU A 81 0.88 4.13 23.45
N ARG A 82 0.35 3.11 22.77
CA ARG A 82 -0.45 3.28 21.53
C ARG A 82 -1.88 3.77 21.75
N GLY A 83 -2.31 3.97 22.98
CA GLY A 83 -3.67 4.34 23.32
C GLY A 83 -4.61 3.12 23.37
N GLU A 84 -5.84 3.28 22.92
CA GLU A 84 -6.86 2.22 22.98
C GLU A 84 -6.60 1.11 21.95
N ILE A 85 -6.13 1.47 20.75
CA ILE A 85 -5.86 0.54 19.65
C ILE A 85 -4.40 0.15 19.66
N LYS A 86 -4.11 -1.08 20.08
CA LYS A 86 -2.74 -1.60 20.23
C LYS A 86 -2.35 -2.56 19.11
N ASN A 87 -3.32 -3.28 18.55
CA ASN A 87 -3.09 -4.26 17.50
C ASN A 87 -2.73 -3.57 16.17
N ILE A 88 -1.68 -4.05 15.51
CA ILE A 88 -1.18 -3.44 14.27
C ILE A 88 -2.20 -3.50 13.13
N ASP A 89 -2.98 -4.57 13.03
CA ASP A 89 -3.99 -4.72 11.97
C ASP A 89 -5.14 -3.72 12.16
N GLU A 90 -5.54 -3.48 13.42
CA GLU A 90 -6.55 -2.47 13.74
C GLU A 90 -6.04 -1.06 13.47
N ILE A 91 -4.76 -0.77 13.79
CA ILE A 91 -4.11 0.49 13.43
C ILE A 91 -4.08 0.68 11.92
N MET A 92 -3.68 -0.35 11.16
CA MET A 92 -3.69 -0.29 9.69
C MET A 92 -5.09 -0.05 9.13
N ASN A 93 -6.13 -0.65 9.71
CA ASN A 93 -7.52 -0.41 9.31
C ASN A 93 -7.96 1.03 9.63
N GLN A 94 -7.59 1.57 10.78
CA GLN A 94 -7.83 2.97 11.13
C GLN A 94 -7.12 3.91 10.14
N VAL A 95 -5.87 3.61 9.78
CA VAL A 95 -5.10 4.37 8.79
C VAL A 95 -5.78 4.33 7.42
N ARG A 96 -6.21 3.15 6.95
CA ARG A 96 -6.95 3.00 5.68
C ARG A 96 -8.22 3.84 5.67
N GLY A 97 -8.98 3.82 6.76
CA GLY A 97 -10.20 4.63 6.90
C GLY A 97 -9.93 6.13 6.82
N LYS A 98 -8.91 6.61 7.52
CA LYS A 98 -8.54 8.04 7.51
C LYS A 98 -7.97 8.50 6.18
N LEU A 99 -7.09 7.72 5.56
CA LEU A 99 -6.50 8.04 4.25
C LEU A 99 -7.50 7.92 3.10
N GLY A 100 -8.53 7.07 3.25
CA GLY A 100 -9.59 6.92 2.25
C GLY A 100 -10.44 8.18 2.03
N SER A 101 -10.40 9.15 2.94
CA SER A 101 -11.05 10.45 2.77
C SER A 101 -10.22 11.46 1.97
N ILE A 102 -8.93 11.19 1.76
CA ILE A 102 -8.03 12.09 1.03
C ILE A 102 -8.22 11.86 -0.48
N SER A 103 -8.58 12.92 -1.18
CA SER A 103 -8.73 12.90 -2.63
C SER A 103 -7.40 13.10 -3.36
N GLY A 104 -7.31 12.59 -4.59
CA GLY A 104 -6.13 12.80 -5.46
C GLY A 104 -5.02 11.77 -5.32
N GLY A 105 -5.21 10.72 -4.53
CA GLY A 105 -4.26 9.61 -4.41
C GLY A 105 -4.90 8.29 -4.02
N SER A 106 -4.23 7.19 -4.32
CA SER A 106 -4.53 5.85 -3.83
C SER A 106 -3.49 5.47 -2.79
N PHE A 107 -3.94 4.96 -1.63
CA PHE A 107 -3.10 4.66 -0.48
C PHE A 107 -3.14 3.17 -0.19
N PHE A 108 -2.00 2.50 -0.24
CA PHE A 108 -1.85 1.09 0.07
C PHE A 108 -1.09 0.94 1.38
N VAL A 109 -1.80 0.54 2.44
CA VAL A 109 -1.26 0.40 3.80
C VAL A 109 -0.88 -1.04 4.04
N PHE A 110 0.37 -1.29 4.44
CA PHE A 110 0.91 -2.62 4.72
C PHE A 110 2.01 -2.58 5.79
N SER A 111 2.27 -3.74 6.38
CA SER A 111 3.45 -4.00 7.22
C SER A 111 4.52 -4.72 6.41
N PHE A 112 5.76 -4.62 6.85
CA PHE A 112 6.84 -5.38 6.23
C PHE A 112 6.84 -6.83 6.75
N PRO A 113 7.26 -7.79 5.92
CA PRO A 113 7.41 -9.17 6.37
C PRO A 113 8.49 -9.27 7.44
N THR A 114 8.30 -10.18 8.39
CA THR A 114 9.22 -10.41 9.51
C THR A 114 10.61 -10.86 9.06
N VAL A 115 10.71 -11.47 7.87
CA VAL A 115 11.97 -11.93 7.31
C VAL A 115 12.33 -11.09 6.08
N PRO A 116 13.39 -10.26 6.16
CA PRO A 116 13.88 -9.48 5.01
C PRO A 116 14.32 -10.40 3.86
N GLY A 117 13.97 -10.04 2.63
CA GLY A 117 14.43 -10.74 1.42
C GLY A 117 13.44 -11.74 0.82
N PHE A 118 12.32 -12.06 1.49
CA PHE A 118 11.27 -12.89 0.89
C PHE A 118 10.28 -12.10 0.04
N SER A 119 9.98 -10.86 0.41
CA SER A 119 9.17 -9.89 -0.34
C SER A 119 9.31 -8.53 0.31
N ASN A 120 8.98 -7.46 -0.42
CA ASN A 120 8.87 -6.12 0.18
C ASN A 120 7.55 -5.94 0.95
N VAL A 121 6.60 -6.84 0.73
CA VAL A 121 5.29 -6.88 1.39
C VAL A 121 4.85 -8.34 1.56
N GLU A 122 4.02 -8.63 2.54
CA GLU A 122 3.33 -9.93 2.63
C GLU A 122 2.24 -10.00 1.56
N ALA A 123 2.63 -10.37 0.34
CA ALA A 123 1.76 -10.40 -0.81
C ALA A 123 2.10 -11.54 -1.77
N LEU A 124 1.13 -11.93 -2.58
CA LEU A 124 1.30 -12.80 -3.73
C LEU A 124 1.62 -11.95 -4.96
N ASP A 125 2.78 -12.16 -5.55
CA ASP A 125 3.13 -11.57 -6.85
C ASP A 125 2.56 -12.43 -7.98
N LEU A 126 1.63 -11.84 -8.74
CA LEU A 126 1.05 -12.47 -9.91
C LEU A 126 1.55 -11.78 -11.18
N VAL A 127 2.12 -12.56 -12.09
CA VAL A 127 2.55 -12.07 -13.39
C VAL A 127 1.48 -12.33 -14.42
N LEU A 128 0.80 -11.26 -14.88
CA LEU A 128 -0.12 -11.32 -16.00
C LEU A 128 0.62 -10.99 -17.29
N GLN A 129 0.65 -11.92 -18.23
CA GLN A 129 1.38 -11.78 -19.49
C GLN A 129 0.45 -11.77 -20.69
N ASP A 130 0.55 -10.75 -21.54
CA ASP A 130 -0.08 -10.77 -22.88
C ASP A 130 0.82 -11.54 -23.85
N LYS A 131 0.32 -12.69 -24.34
CA LYS A 131 0.98 -13.50 -25.37
C LYS A 131 0.52 -13.18 -26.79
N THR A 132 -0.43 -12.26 -26.93
CA THR A 132 -1.05 -11.95 -28.23
C THR A 132 -0.42 -10.75 -28.94
N GLY A 133 0.38 -9.96 -28.22
CA GLY A 133 0.95 -8.71 -28.72
C GLY A 133 -0.12 -7.65 -29.02
N GLY A 134 -1.22 -7.68 -28.27
CA GLY A 134 -2.35 -6.78 -28.44
C GLY A 134 -2.05 -5.33 -28.02
N LYS A 135 -3.04 -4.45 -28.19
CA LYS A 135 -2.94 -3.05 -27.76
C LYS A 135 -2.87 -2.96 -26.23
N LEU A 136 -2.04 -2.06 -25.72
CA LEU A 136 -1.85 -1.82 -24.29
C LEU A 136 -3.15 -1.45 -23.56
N ASP A 137 -4.03 -0.67 -24.19
CA ASP A 137 -5.34 -0.30 -23.63
C ASP A 137 -6.21 -1.53 -23.36
N LYS A 138 -6.22 -2.49 -24.31
CA LYS A 138 -6.94 -3.75 -24.14
C LYS A 138 -6.39 -4.56 -22.99
N PHE A 139 -5.06 -4.64 -22.88
CA PHE A 139 -4.39 -5.33 -21.78
C PHE A 139 -4.69 -4.65 -20.43
N SER A 140 -4.70 -3.31 -20.39
CA SER A 140 -5.10 -2.56 -19.21
C SER A 140 -6.51 -2.91 -18.74
N GLY A 141 -7.48 -2.93 -19.67
CA GLY A 141 -8.86 -3.33 -19.37
C GLY A 141 -8.96 -4.76 -18.81
N ILE A 142 -8.21 -5.71 -19.38
CA ILE A 142 -8.15 -7.10 -18.88
C ILE A 142 -7.54 -7.14 -17.48
N SER A 143 -6.45 -6.40 -17.24
CA SER A 143 -5.80 -6.32 -15.93
C SER A 143 -6.73 -5.76 -14.85
N GLN A 144 -7.46 -4.69 -15.16
CA GLN A 144 -8.41 -4.08 -14.23
C GLN A 144 -9.58 -5.03 -13.93
N ASN A 145 -10.12 -5.71 -14.93
CA ASN A 145 -11.15 -6.73 -14.73
C ASN A 145 -10.65 -7.89 -13.85
N PHE A 146 -9.43 -8.35 -14.09
CA PHE A 146 -8.80 -9.41 -13.28
C PHE A 146 -8.65 -8.98 -11.82
N ILE A 147 -8.18 -7.76 -11.56
CA ILE A 147 -8.11 -7.18 -10.20
C ILE A 147 -9.52 -7.13 -9.58
N GLY A 148 -10.52 -6.68 -10.33
CA GLY A 148 -11.90 -6.64 -9.86
C GLY A 148 -12.45 -8.01 -9.45
N GLU A 149 -12.11 -9.07 -10.19
CA GLU A 149 -12.50 -10.44 -9.84
C GLU A 149 -11.71 -10.97 -8.62
N LEU A 150 -10.42 -10.64 -8.50
CA LEU A 150 -9.64 -10.98 -7.31
C LEU A 150 -10.22 -10.34 -6.05
N MET A 151 -10.61 -9.08 -6.11
CA MET A 151 -11.19 -8.33 -4.98
C MET A 151 -12.55 -8.88 -4.50
N LYS A 152 -13.22 -9.73 -5.28
CA LYS A 152 -14.44 -10.42 -4.85
C LYS A 152 -14.16 -11.66 -3.99
N ARG A 153 -12.92 -12.11 -3.94
CA ARG A 153 -12.52 -13.29 -3.17
C ARG A 153 -12.34 -12.91 -1.70
N PRO A 154 -12.92 -13.68 -0.77
CA PRO A 154 -12.80 -13.39 0.67
C PRO A 154 -11.36 -13.56 1.19
N GLU A 155 -10.53 -14.32 0.47
CA GLU A 155 -9.12 -14.55 0.82
C GLU A 155 -8.21 -13.39 0.41
N ILE A 156 -8.68 -12.48 -0.46
CA ILE A 156 -7.91 -11.35 -1.00
C ILE A 156 -8.37 -10.06 -0.35
N ALA A 157 -7.55 -9.53 0.53
CA ALA A 157 -7.84 -8.25 1.19
C ALA A 157 -7.67 -7.07 0.24
N VAL A 158 -6.63 -7.08 -0.59
CA VAL A 158 -6.33 -6.02 -1.58
C VAL A 158 -5.63 -6.63 -2.79
N ALA A 159 -5.98 -6.19 -3.98
CA ALA A 159 -5.26 -6.49 -5.22
C ALA A 159 -5.01 -5.18 -5.98
N PHE A 160 -3.83 -5.02 -6.54
CA PHE A 160 -3.46 -3.85 -7.34
C PHE A 160 -2.45 -4.21 -8.42
N THR A 161 -2.27 -3.33 -9.39
CA THR A 161 -1.23 -3.43 -10.42
C THR A 161 -0.46 -2.13 -10.54
N SER A 162 0.83 -2.21 -10.81
CA SER A 162 1.67 -1.08 -11.19
C SER A 162 1.61 -0.76 -12.68
N PHE A 163 0.95 -1.63 -13.48
CA PHE A 163 0.83 -1.43 -14.92
C PHE A 163 -0.07 -0.24 -15.24
N LYS A 164 0.43 0.67 -16.07
CA LYS A 164 -0.28 1.83 -16.61
C LYS A 164 -0.14 1.82 -18.13
N ALA A 165 -1.27 1.87 -18.85
CA ALA A 165 -1.26 1.90 -20.32
C ALA A 165 -0.98 3.29 -20.90
N ASP A 166 -1.16 4.32 -20.08
CA ASP A 166 -1.03 5.76 -20.40
C ASP A 166 0.34 6.35 -20.04
N TYR A 167 1.34 5.51 -19.87
CA TYR A 167 2.71 5.98 -19.65
C TYR A 167 3.30 6.47 -20.98
N PRO A 168 3.79 7.72 -21.06
CA PRO A 168 4.39 8.27 -22.27
C PRO A 168 5.70 7.56 -22.61
#